data_58ef647e43d055faf63e45830a082791
#
_entry.id   58ef647e43d055faf63e45830a082791
#
_cell.length_a   1.000
_cell.length_b   1.000
_cell.length_c   1.000
_cell.angle_alpha   90.00
_cell.angle_beta   90.00
_cell.angle_gamma   90.00
#
_symmetry.space_group_name_H-M   'P 1'
#
loop_
_entity.id
_entity.type
_entity.pdbx_description
1 polymer ?
#
loop_
_entity_poly.entity_id
_entity_poly.type
_entity_poly.pdbx_seq_one_letter_code
_entity_poly.pdbx_strand_id
1 'polypeptide(L)'
;MVKQIQTLYDYLYQMLISQFLNGTFRPGQPFPSQRVLCQRYNAGITTVRKVMKMLDEEGYVRTVKGQPSIVTYQASPETYAGFLVQGRDEIADAYKGLELLMPIFYREGARRCRAPELRLLHGLTDRISDHMEHEELYRQAHA
;
A
#
# COMPACT_ATOMS: atom_id res chain seq x y z
N MET A 1 0.75 15.47 11.81
CA MET A 1 2.21 15.61 12.02
C MET A 1 2.90 14.63 11.11
N VAL A 2 3.47 15.07 10.00
CA VAL A 2 4.19 14.20 9.06
C VAL A 2 5.42 13.68 9.79
N LYS A 3 5.47 12.39 10.09
CA LYS A 3 6.63 11.73 10.67
C LYS A 3 7.75 11.86 9.66
N GLN A 4 8.69 12.77 9.87
CA GLN A 4 9.84 12.92 8.98
C GLN A 4 10.56 11.58 8.93
N ILE A 5 10.69 11.03 7.73
CA ILE A 5 11.55 9.88 7.46
C ILE A 5 12.97 10.35 7.73
N GLN A 6 13.48 10.04 8.92
CA GLN A 6 14.76 10.60 9.39
C GLN A 6 15.97 9.86 8.83
N THR A 7 15.79 8.60 8.41
CA THR A 7 16.89 7.75 7.93
C THR A 7 16.50 6.87 6.74
N LEU A 8 17.50 6.46 5.94
CA LEU A 8 17.29 5.45 4.88
C LEU A 8 16.76 4.12 5.45
N TYR A 9 17.09 3.81 6.70
CA TYR A 9 16.58 2.67 7.43
C TYR A 9 15.04 2.76 7.60
N ASP A 10 14.53 3.88 8.12
CA ASP A 10 13.09 4.08 8.35
C ASP A 10 12.33 4.02 7.02
N TYR A 11 12.87 4.65 5.97
CA TYR A 11 12.28 4.60 4.64
C TYR A 11 12.18 3.16 4.12
N LEU A 12 13.28 2.41 4.15
CA LEU A 12 13.30 1.03 3.66
C LEU A 12 12.33 0.14 4.46
N TYR A 13 12.32 0.29 5.79
CA TYR A 13 11.43 -0.44 6.66
C TYR A 13 9.97 -0.16 6.31
N GLN A 14 9.55 1.10 6.23
CA GLN A 14 8.18 1.50 5.89
C GLN A 14 7.75 0.99 4.51
N MET A 15 8.64 1.07 3.51
CA MET A 15 8.38 0.55 2.17
C MET A 15 8.16 -0.95 2.16
N LEU A 16 8.90 -1.72 2.95
CA LEU A 16 8.70 -3.16 3.05
C LEU A 16 7.42 -3.51 3.81
N ILE A 17 7.13 -2.81 4.93
CA ILE A 17 5.87 -2.99 5.66
C ILE A 17 4.67 -2.73 4.77
N SER A 18 4.67 -1.66 3.97
CA SER A 18 3.57 -1.39 3.03
C SER A 18 3.34 -2.52 2.03
N GLN A 19 4.42 -3.21 1.60
CA GLN A 19 4.32 -4.36 0.70
C GLN A 19 3.79 -5.63 1.37
N PHE A 20 4.00 -5.80 2.66
CA PHE A 20 3.33 -6.86 3.43
C PHE A 20 1.84 -6.56 3.57
N LEU A 21 1.49 -5.33 3.93
CA LEU A 21 0.11 -4.91 4.14
C LEU A 21 -0.74 -4.98 2.86
N ASN A 22 -0.18 -4.59 1.72
CA ASN A 22 -0.90 -4.63 0.42
C ASN A 22 -0.89 -6.01 -0.27
N GLY A 23 -0.31 -7.04 0.40
CA GLY A 23 -0.30 -8.41 -0.09
C GLY A 23 0.71 -8.70 -1.23
N THR A 24 1.65 -7.79 -1.50
CA THR A 24 2.75 -8.03 -2.45
C THR A 24 3.59 -9.22 -2.00
N PHE A 25 3.87 -9.33 -0.71
CA PHE A 25 4.52 -10.48 -0.09
C PHE A 25 3.47 -11.40 0.52
N ARG A 26 3.38 -12.64 0.00
CA ARG A 26 2.40 -13.62 0.46
C ARG A 26 3.03 -14.62 1.42
N PRO A 27 2.30 -15.08 2.45
CA PRO A 27 2.80 -16.09 3.38
C PRO A 27 3.31 -17.34 2.65
N GLY A 28 4.42 -17.88 3.14
CA GLY A 28 5.06 -19.08 2.57
C GLY A 28 5.93 -18.83 1.35
N GLN A 29 5.92 -17.64 0.78
CA GLN A 29 6.79 -17.31 -0.36
C GLN A 29 8.21 -16.94 0.09
N PRO A 30 9.23 -17.18 -0.76
CA PRO A 30 10.57 -16.68 -0.51
C PRO A 30 10.60 -15.17 -0.49
N PHE A 31 11.21 -14.61 0.55
CA PHE A 31 11.45 -13.18 0.65
C PHE A 31 12.72 -12.79 -0.12
N PRO A 32 12.79 -11.60 -0.73
CA PRO A 32 13.95 -11.16 -1.49
C PRO A 32 15.24 -11.21 -0.65
N SER A 33 16.33 -11.67 -1.24
CA SER A 33 17.63 -11.73 -0.57
C SER A 33 18.16 -10.32 -0.24
N GLN A 34 19.02 -10.21 0.76
CA GLN A 34 19.67 -8.94 1.13
C GLN A 34 20.31 -8.26 -0.08
N ARG A 35 20.94 -9.01 -0.98
CA ARG A 35 21.56 -8.48 -2.21
C ARG A 35 20.52 -7.85 -3.13
N VAL A 36 19.37 -8.49 -3.32
CA VAL A 36 18.26 -7.96 -4.14
C VAL A 36 17.69 -6.69 -3.52
N LEU A 37 17.53 -6.66 -2.20
CA LEU A 37 17.04 -5.47 -1.48
C LEU A 37 18.04 -4.31 -1.60
N CYS A 38 19.35 -4.55 -1.45
CA CYS A 38 20.37 -3.54 -1.66
C CYS A 38 20.28 -2.90 -3.06
N GLN A 39 20.12 -3.72 -4.09
CA GLN A 39 20.03 -3.24 -5.47
C GLN A 39 18.73 -2.50 -5.73
N ARG A 40 17.59 -3.04 -5.28
CA ARG A 40 16.25 -2.48 -5.53
C ARG A 40 16.04 -1.12 -4.87
N TYR A 41 16.56 -0.96 -3.64
CA TYR A 41 16.34 0.24 -2.84
C TYR A 41 17.57 1.15 -2.74
N ASN A 42 18.64 0.84 -3.48
CA ASN A 42 19.93 1.55 -3.42
C ASN A 42 20.41 1.74 -1.97
N ALA A 43 20.27 0.70 -1.14
CA ALA A 43 20.59 0.72 0.27
C ALA A 43 21.85 -0.09 0.59
N GLY A 44 22.63 0.39 1.56
CA GLY A 44 23.82 -0.32 2.02
C GLY A 44 23.47 -1.62 2.75
N ILE A 45 24.36 -2.62 2.65
CA ILE A 45 24.14 -3.95 3.24
C ILE A 45 23.88 -3.89 4.76
N THR A 46 24.50 -2.94 5.46
CA THR A 46 24.32 -2.75 6.90
C THR A 46 22.89 -2.31 7.23
N THR A 47 22.34 -1.37 6.44
CA THR A 47 20.95 -0.91 6.58
C THR A 47 19.98 -2.04 6.29
N VAL A 48 20.18 -2.78 5.19
CA VAL A 48 19.33 -3.91 4.82
C VAL A 48 19.36 -5.00 5.91
N ARG A 49 20.52 -5.33 6.48
CA ARG A 49 20.62 -6.30 7.58
C ARG A 49 19.84 -5.87 8.82
N LYS A 50 19.91 -4.59 9.20
CA LYS A 50 19.13 -4.07 10.33
C LYS A 50 17.63 -4.21 10.08
N VAL A 51 17.15 -3.83 8.90
CA VAL A 51 15.74 -3.96 8.52
C VAL A 51 15.31 -5.42 8.51
N MET A 52 16.10 -6.32 7.91
CA MET A 52 15.82 -7.76 7.88
C MET A 52 15.72 -8.37 9.28
N LYS A 53 16.60 -7.94 10.20
CA LYS A 53 16.54 -8.37 11.60
C LYS A 53 15.24 -7.94 12.27
N MET A 54 14.81 -6.70 12.04
CA MET A 54 13.56 -6.17 12.60
C MET A 54 12.33 -6.90 12.05
N LEU A 55 12.29 -7.14 10.73
CA LEU A 55 11.22 -7.92 10.10
C LEU A 55 11.14 -9.37 10.63
N ASP A 56 12.27 -9.97 10.98
CA ASP A 56 12.33 -11.32 11.59
C ASP A 56 11.84 -11.28 13.06
N GLU A 57 12.29 -10.30 13.84
CA GLU A 57 11.88 -10.10 15.24
C GLU A 57 10.38 -9.79 15.36
N GLU A 58 9.80 -9.06 14.42
CA GLU A 58 8.38 -8.72 14.37
C GLU A 58 7.51 -9.78 13.67
N GLY A 59 8.11 -10.86 13.17
CA GLY A 59 7.41 -11.99 12.60
C GLY A 59 6.89 -11.80 11.17
N TYR A 60 7.37 -10.80 10.45
CA TYR A 60 7.05 -10.63 9.02
C TYR A 60 7.73 -11.66 8.14
N VAL A 61 8.95 -12.03 8.49
CA VAL A 61 9.73 -13.04 7.80
C VAL A 61 10.36 -13.99 8.80
N ARG A 62 10.71 -15.18 8.38
CA ARG A 62 11.56 -16.11 9.14
C ARG A 62 12.87 -16.28 8.40
N THR A 63 13.97 -15.97 9.09
CA THR A 63 15.32 -16.12 8.55
C THR A 63 16.03 -17.33 9.19
N VAL A 64 16.45 -18.28 8.37
CA VAL A 64 17.24 -19.43 8.79
C VAL A 64 18.60 -19.37 8.11
N LYS A 65 19.66 -19.59 8.90
CA LYS A 65 21.03 -19.54 8.37
C LYS A 65 21.21 -20.53 7.21
N GLY A 66 21.69 -20.03 6.08
CA GLY A 66 21.94 -20.85 4.89
C GLY A 66 20.71 -21.15 4.02
N GLN A 67 19.55 -20.61 4.40
CA GLN A 67 18.32 -20.78 3.61
C GLN A 67 17.74 -19.40 3.19
N PRO A 68 16.92 -19.34 2.12
CA PRO A 68 16.16 -18.15 1.80
C PRO A 68 15.21 -17.78 2.96
N SER A 69 15.11 -16.50 3.27
CA SER A 69 14.08 -16.02 4.21
C SER A 69 12.69 -16.28 3.63
N ILE A 70 11.75 -16.70 4.46
CA ILE A 70 10.37 -17.00 4.07
C ILE A 70 9.44 -15.98 4.71
N VAL A 71 8.44 -15.53 3.96
CA VAL A 71 7.37 -14.67 4.46
C VAL A 71 6.50 -15.47 5.42
N THR A 72 6.37 -14.98 6.66
CA THR A 72 5.53 -15.58 7.71
C THR A 72 4.32 -14.71 8.04
N TYR A 73 4.40 -13.41 7.74
CA TYR A 73 3.34 -12.46 7.99
C TYR A 73 2.09 -12.80 7.19
N GLN A 74 0.98 -12.94 7.88
CA GLN A 74 -0.35 -13.06 7.30
C GLN A 74 -1.17 -11.85 7.75
N ALA A 75 -1.54 -11.00 6.80
CA ALA A 75 -2.44 -9.89 7.10
C ALA A 75 -3.80 -10.46 7.54
N SER A 76 -4.23 -10.10 8.75
CA SER A 76 -5.60 -10.36 9.19
C SER A 76 -6.46 -9.12 8.96
N PRO A 77 -7.78 -9.26 8.81
CA PRO A 77 -8.68 -8.12 8.75
C PRO A 77 -8.52 -7.18 9.96
N GLU A 78 -8.26 -7.73 11.14
CA GLU A 78 -8.07 -6.97 12.36
C GLU A 78 -6.76 -6.16 12.33
N THR A 79 -5.68 -6.73 11.79
CA THR A 79 -4.39 -6.03 11.65
C THR A 79 -4.53 -4.87 10.65
N TYR A 80 -5.25 -5.08 9.56
CA TYR A 80 -5.52 -4.04 8.57
C TYR A 80 -6.41 -2.93 9.15
N ALA A 81 -7.46 -3.29 9.88
CA ALA A 81 -8.32 -2.34 10.57
C ALA A 81 -7.55 -1.53 11.61
N GLY A 82 -6.67 -2.17 12.40
CA GLY A 82 -5.81 -1.48 13.37
C GLY A 82 -4.87 -0.47 12.71
N PHE A 83 -4.28 -0.81 11.57
CA PHE A 83 -3.44 0.10 10.80
C PHE A 83 -4.23 1.32 10.29
N LEU A 84 -5.45 1.11 9.77
CA LEU A 84 -6.32 2.19 9.32
C LEU A 84 -6.75 3.10 10.47
N VAL A 85 -7.01 2.54 11.65
CA VAL A 85 -7.38 3.33 12.84
C VAL A 85 -6.21 4.19 13.32
N GLN A 86 -4.99 3.64 13.35
CA GLN A 86 -3.79 4.40 13.75
C GLN A 86 -3.43 5.51 12.76
N GLY A 87 -3.65 5.28 11.45
CA GLY A 87 -3.41 6.26 10.39
C GLY A 87 -4.59 7.19 10.09
N ARG A 88 -5.67 7.13 10.87
CA ARG A 88 -6.92 7.83 10.58
C ARG A 88 -6.74 9.33 10.35
N ASP A 89 -5.99 10.00 11.21
CA ASP A 89 -5.82 11.46 11.14
C ASP A 89 -4.94 11.83 9.93
N GLU A 90 -3.89 11.06 9.66
CA GLU A 90 -3.02 11.26 8.49
C GLU A 90 -3.79 11.01 7.17
N ILE A 91 -4.65 9.99 7.15
CA ILE A 91 -5.53 9.69 6.03
C ILE A 91 -6.55 10.81 5.84
N ALA A 92 -7.18 11.30 6.92
CA ALA A 92 -8.13 12.39 6.87
C ALA A 92 -7.50 13.68 6.35
N ASP A 93 -6.29 14.01 6.76
CA ASP A 93 -5.56 15.18 6.28
C ASP A 93 -5.13 15.04 4.81
N ALA A 94 -4.75 13.84 4.38
CA ALA A 94 -4.48 13.55 2.97
C ALA A 94 -5.75 13.73 2.10
N TYR A 95 -6.91 13.26 2.57
CA TYR A 95 -8.19 13.45 1.89
C TYR A 95 -8.58 14.93 1.79
N LYS A 96 -8.40 15.73 2.85
CA LYS A 96 -8.62 17.18 2.80
C LYS A 96 -7.72 17.85 1.76
N GLY A 97 -6.44 17.44 1.68
CA GLY A 97 -5.53 17.91 0.65
C GLY A 97 -6.01 17.57 -0.77
N LEU A 98 -6.51 16.35 -0.97
CA LEU A 98 -7.10 15.92 -2.24
C LEU A 98 -8.36 16.72 -2.59
N GLU A 99 -9.27 16.96 -1.65
CA GLU A 99 -10.46 17.79 -1.87
C GLU A 99 -10.11 19.18 -2.42
N LEU A 100 -9.03 19.78 -1.94
CA LEU A 100 -8.58 21.10 -2.40
C LEU A 100 -7.95 21.05 -3.79
N LEU A 101 -7.24 19.97 -4.13
CA LEU A 101 -6.50 19.82 -5.38
C LEU A 101 -7.35 19.21 -6.52
N MET A 102 -8.26 18.29 -6.21
CA MET A 102 -9.05 17.59 -7.21
C MET A 102 -9.84 18.50 -8.15
N PRO A 103 -10.49 19.59 -7.71
CA PRO A 103 -11.19 20.51 -8.64
C PRO A 103 -10.24 21.12 -9.68
N ILE A 104 -8.99 21.37 -9.32
CA ILE A 104 -7.97 21.93 -10.23
C ILE A 104 -7.62 20.89 -11.30
N PHE A 105 -7.37 19.65 -10.89
CA PHE A 105 -7.04 18.54 -11.78
C PHE A 105 -8.22 18.22 -12.73
N TYR A 106 -9.44 18.16 -12.20
CA TYR A 106 -10.64 17.92 -13.03
C TYR A 106 -10.84 19.01 -14.07
N ARG A 107 -10.70 20.29 -13.68
CA ARG A 107 -10.82 21.41 -14.62
C ARG A 107 -9.77 21.36 -15.70
N GLU A 108 -8.53 21.10 -15.35
CA GLU A 108 -7.42 21.01 -16.31
C GLU A 108 -7.53 19.76 -17.20
N GLY A 109 -7.90 18.64 -16.63
CA GLY A 109 -8.20 17.41 -17.36
C GLY A 109 -9.34 17.60 -18.37
N ALA A 110 -10.45 18.22 -17.93
CA ALA A 110 -11.59 18.48 -18.81
C ALA A 110 -11.24 19.40 -19.99
N ARG A 111 -10.34 20.37 -19.79
CA ARG A 111 -9.87 21.26 -20.88
C ARG A 111 -9.03 20.54 -21.93
N ARG A 112 -8.32 19.50 -21.54
CA ARG A 112 -7.40 18.73 -22.42
C ARG A 112 -8.02 17.46 -22.96
N CYS A 113 -9.11 17.01 -22.37
CA CYS A 113 -9.77 15.76 -22.71
C CYS A 113 -10.48 15.87 -24.07
N ARG A 114 -10.23 14.89 -24.94
CA ARG A 114 -10.86 14.80 -26.26
C ARG A 114 -12.12 13.95 -26.17
N ALA A 115 -13.01 14.10 -27.15
CA ALA A 115 -14.28 13.38 -27.19
C ALA A 115 -14.20 11.85 -27.06
N PRO A 116 -13.20 11.13 -27.63
CA PRO A 116 -13.04 9.70 -27.38
C PRO A 116 -12.71 9.35 -25.92
N GLU A 117 -11.88 10.17 -25.27
CA GLU A 117 -11.47 9.98 -23.87
C GLU A 117 -12.64 10.26 -22.92
N LEU A 118 -13.46 11.27 -23.20
CA LEU A 118 -14.68 11.55 -22.44
C LEU A 118 -15.67 10.39 -22.52
N ARG A 119 -15.86 9.77 -23.69
CA ARG A 119 -16.73 8.59 -23.82
C ARG A 119 -16.20 7.40 -23.02
N LEU A 120 -14.88 7.20 -23.00
CA LEU A 120 -14.26 6.16 -22.19
C LEU A 120 -14.49 6.41 -20.71
N LEU A 121 -14.29 7.64 -20.23
CA LEU A 121 -14.52 8.03 -18.84
C LEU A 121 -15.98 7.82 -18.43
N HIS A 122 -16.95 8.25 -19.23
CA HIS A 122 -18.38 7.99 -18.98
C HIS A 122 -18.66 6.50 -18.87
N GLY A 123 -18.18 5.68 -19.80
CA GLY A 123 -18.38 4.23 -19.73
C GLY A 123 -17.73 3.57 -18.51
N LEU A 124 -16.62 4.11 -17.99
CA LEU A 124 -16.01 3.63 -16.74
C LEU A 124 -16.84 4.07 -15.53
N THR A 125 -17.35 5.30 -15.52
CA THR A 125 -18.18 5.82 -14.43
C THR A 125 -19.50 5.04 -14.32
N ASP A 126 -20.15 4.76 -15.45
CA ASP A 126 -21.38 3.97 -15.50
C ASP A 126 -21.15 2.57 -14.90
N ARG A 127 -20.06 1.90 -15.29
CA ARG A 127 -19.68 0.58 -14.74
C ARG A 127 -19.40 0.59 -13.25
N ILE A 128 -18.81 1.67 -12.73
CA ILE A 128 -18.56 1.82 -11.28
C ILE A 128 -19.89 2.00 -10.55
N SER A 129 -20.80 2.84 -11.07
CA SER A 129 -22.13 3.06 -10.51
C SER A 129 -22.95 1.77 -10.46
N ASP A 130 -22.99 1.02 -11.55
CA ASP A 130 -23.67 -0.28 -11.61
C ASP A 130 -23.10 -1.27 -10.58
N HIS A 131 -21.78 -1.27 -10.40
CA HIS A 131 -21.14 -2.16 -9.44
C HIS A 131 -21.46 -1.78 -7.99
N MET A 132 -21.47 -0.48 -7.68
CA MET A 132 -21.83 0.02 -6.35
C MET A 132 -23.30 -0.26 -5.99
N GLU A 133 -24.23 -0.12 -6.94
CA GLU A 133 -25.64 -0.47 -6.74
C GLU A 133 -25.81 -1.97 -6.44
N HIS A 134 -25.09 -2.84 -7.15
CA HIS A 134 -25.10 -4.29 -6.89
C HIS A 134 -24.55 -4.66 -5.51
N GLU A 135 -23.47 -4.02 -5.07
CA GLU A 135 -22.93 -4.26 -3.72
C GLU A 135 -23.88 -3.79 -2.62
N GLU A 136 -24.55 -2.67 -2.81
CA GLU A 136 -25.53 -2.15 -1.85
C GLU A 136 -26.74 -3.08 -1.73
N LEU A 137 -27.27 -3.54 -2.86
CA LEU A 137 -28.36 -4.54 -2.92
C LEU A 137 -27.96 -5.86 -2.25
N TYR A 138 -26.72 -6.32 -2.45
CA TYR A 138 -26.20 -7.52 -1.82
C TYR A 138 -26.13 -7.38 -0.28
N ARG A 139 -25.65 -6.23 0.22
CA ARG A 139 -25.62 -5.96 1.66
C ARG A 139 -27.01 -5.91 2.27
N GLN A 140 -27.98 -5.29 1.60
CA GLN A 140 -29.38 -5.22 2.08
C GLN A 140 -30.07 -6.57 2.10
N ALA A 141 -29.71 -7.47 1.17
CA ALA A 141 -30.29 -8.82 1.11
C ALA A 141 -29.72 -9.79 2.16
N HIS A 142 -28.58 -9.46 2.80
CA HIS A 142 -27.86 -10.33 3.74
C HIS A 142 -27.71 -9.72 5.15
N ALA A 143 -28.36 -8.58 5.43
CA ALA A 143 -28.47 -7.94 6.73
C ALA A 143 -29.76 -8.37 7.44
#